data_fa117f092f3ddadb113d731dce9b26e8
#
_entry.id   fa117f092f3ddadb113d731dce9b26e8
#
_cell.length_a   1.000
_cell.length_b   1.000
_cell.length_c   1.000
_cell.angle_alpha   90.00
_cell.angle_beta   90.00
_cell.angle_gamma   90.00
#
_symmetry.space_group_name_H-M   'P 1'
#
loop_
_entity.id
_entity.type
_entity.pdbx_description
1 polymer ?
#
loop_
_entity_poly.entity_id
_entity_poly.type
_entity_poly.pdbx_seq_one_letter_code
_entity_poly.pdbx_strand_id
1 'polypeptide(L)'
;MSQVTNWSLDPLLHGNLPTTVLESIFENMTFVREFYIMILMLSVTYPIVHKVLLYNFERYRDIKTHGKQIVVLHHAVEALILSLSLPFFTYYMIRVNFQIHELEEVVSSFRSLAIILSTFMMMYLMEIASRYDGARAIILFHHLLAATDGLMVFLFPTSVMLKTASILVYFIVFEAFTFVGLFMYRIFPNSKVTPKIIFAGMVMFGGSRPIQVLWIGAAVFGSWGE
;
A
#
# COMPACT_ATOMS: atom_id res chain seq x y z
N MET A 1 16.03 33.10 -14.24
CA MET A 1 17.10 32.18 -14.62
C MET A 1 17.41 31.33 -13.41
N SER A 2 16.76 30.18 -13.28
CA SER A 2 17.02 29.23 -12.22
C SER A 2 18.34 28.53 -12.49
N GLN A 3 19.27 28.61 -11.56
CA GLN A 3 20.48 27.80 -11.59
C GLN A 3 20.05 26.34 -11.48
N VAL A 4 20.10 25.62 -12.62
CA VAL A 4 20.08 24.16 -12.60
C VAL A 4 21.40 23.73 -12.00
N THR A 5 21.42 23.43 -10.72
CA THR A 5 22.57 22.83 -10.06
C THR A 5 22.81 21.47 -10.70
N ASN A 6 24.00 21.26 -11.26
CA ASN A 6 24.46 19.96 -11.76
C ASN A 6 24.48 18.98 -10.58
N TRP A 7 23.45 18.15 -10.48
CA TRP A 7 23.37 17.08 -9.52
C TRP A 7 24.18 15.89 -10.03
N SER A 8 25.23 15.52 -9.33
CA SER A 8 25.91 14.26 -9.61
C SER A 8 25.04 13.08 -9.14
N LEU A 9 25.04 12.00 -9.90
CA LEU A 9 24.34 10.75 -9.52
C LEU A 9 24.97 10.03 -8.32
N ASP A 10 26.21 10.41 -7.95
CA ASP A 10 26.98 9.82 -6.87
C ASP A 10 26.25 9.73 -5.51
N PRO A 11 25.51 10.76 -5.04
CA PRO A 11 24.77 10.67 -3.79
C PRO A 11 23.60 9.67 -3.83
N LEU A 12 23.05 9.39 -5.00
CA LEU A 12 21.97 8.41 -5.18
C LEU A 12 22.48 6.97 -5.18
N LEU A 13 23.68 6.76 -5.71
CA LEU A 13 24.37 5.47 -5.70
C LEU A 13 24.85 5.11 -4.29
N HIS A 14 25.22 6.10 -3.49
CA HIS A 14 25.69 5.93 -2.09
C HIS A 14 24.59 6.04 -1.03
N GLY A 15 23.35 6.01 -1.41
CA GLY A 15 22.23 5.72 -0.49
C GLY A 15 21.54 6.90 0.18
N ASN A 16 22.06 8.14 0.10
CA ASN A 16 21.43 9.30 0.72
C ASN A 16 20.97 10.32 -0.32
N LEU A 17 19.68 10.62 -0.36
CA LEU A 17 19.20 11.80 -1.09
C LEU A 17 19.84 13.06 -0.48
N PRO A 18 20.31 14.03 -1.30
CA PRO A 18 20.81 15.29 -0.79
C PRO A 18 19.80 15.94 0.15
N THR A 19 20.26 16.57 1.22
CA THR A 19 19.40 17.28 2.18
C THR A 19 18.49 18.30 1.50
N THR A 20 18.96 18.95 0.45
CA THR A 20 18.19 19.89 -0.38
C THR A 20 17.01 19.26 -1.11
N VAL A 21 17.11 17.99 -1.53
CA VAL A 21 15.98 17.25 -2.14
C VAL A 21 14.99 16.85 -1.07
N LEU A 22 15.46 16.40 0.10
CA LEU A 22 14.62 16.12 1.25
C LEU A 22 13.88 17.37 1.71
N GLU A 23 14.57 18.48 1.88
CA GLU A 23 14.00 19.79 2.22
C GLU A 23 12.96 20.19 1.18
N SER A 24 13.23 20.07 -0.12
CA SER A 24 12.28 20.35 -1.19
C SER A 24 11.03 19.45 -1.16
N ILE A 25 11.18 18.18 -0.80
CA ILE A 25 10.04 17.24 -0.65
C ILE A 25 9.17 17.63 0.56
N PHE A 26 9.80 18.01 1.68
CA PHE A 26 9.09 18.39 2.90
C PHE A 26 8.60 19.86 2.88
N GLU A 27 9.37 20.81 2.37
CA GLU A 27 9.00 22.22 2.28
C GLU A 27 7.79 22.48 1.38
N ASN A 28 7.62 21.69 0.33
CA ASN A 28 6.45 21.83 -0.56
C ASN A 28 5.13 21.33 0.06
N MET A 29 5.12 20.93 1.33
CA MET A 29 3.93 20.37 2.00
C MET A 29 3.21 19.27 1.19
N THR A 30 3.89 18.71 0.20
CA THR A 30 3.30 17.73 -0.73
C THR A 30 2.79 16.52 0.02
N PHE A 31 3.57 16.05 1.00
CA PHE A 31 3.16 14.91 1.83
C PHE A 31 1.88 15.22 2.62
N VAL A 32 1.81 16.36 3.28
CA VAL A 32 0.64 16.75 4.08
C VAL A 32 -0.60 16.85 3.20
N ARG A 33 -0.44 17.46 2.03
CA ARG A 33 -1.53 17.58 1.06
C ARG A 33 -2.02 16.21 0.57
N GLU A 34 -1.10 15.34 0.14
CA GLU A 34 -1.44 14.00 -0.36
C GLU A 34 -2.10 13.16 0.76
N PHE A 35 -1.60 13.26 1.97
CA PHE A 35 -2.19 12.61 3.13
C PHE A 35 -3.63 13.08 3.41
N TYR A 36 -3.90 14.40 3.37
CA TYR A 36 -5.24 14.93 3.52
C TYR A 36 -6.18 14.50 2.38
N ILE A 37 -5.70 14.49 1.14
CA ILE A 37 -6.46 14.00 0.00
C ILE A 37 -6.85 12.53 0.22
N MET A 38 -5.93 11.69 0.69
CA MET A 38 -6.21 10.28 0.98
C MET A 38 -7.22 10.11 2.11
N ILE A 39 -7.11 10.87 3.20
CA ILE A 39 -8.11 10.87 4.27
C ILE A 39 -9.49 11.22 3.69
N LEU A 40 -9.58 12.28 2.90
CA LEU A 40 -10.83 12.71 2.29
C LEU A 40 -11.40 11.63 1.36
N MET A 41 -10.58 11.08 0.47
CA MET A 41 -11.00 10.00 -0.44
C MET A 41 -11.51 8.77 0.32
N LEU A 42 -10.81 8.31 1.35
CA LEU A 42 -11.25 7.17 2.17
C LEU A 42 -12.53 7.52 2.93
N SER A 43 -12.61 8.72 3.51
CA SER A 43 -13.82 9.18 4.23
C SER A 43 -15.06 9.23 3.34
N VAL A 44 -14.90 9.41 2.03
CA VAL A 44 -15.98 9.35 1.05
C VAL A 44 -16.21 7.92 0.56
N THR A 45 -15.14 7.15 0.34
CA THR A 45 -15.23 5.78 -0.20
C THR A 45 -15.95 4.83 0.76
N TYR A 46 -15.63 4.88 2.05
CA TYR A 46 -16.26 3.99 3.04
C TYR A 46 -17.79 4.13 3.10
N PRO A 47 -18.38 5.34 3.25
CA PRO A 47 -19.83 5.52 3.21
C PRO A 47 -20.47 5.10 1.89
N ILE A 48 -19.82 5.36 0.75
CA ILE A 48 -20.33 4.96 -0.57
C ILE A 48 -20.38 3.43 -0.66
N VAL A 49 -19.28 2.76 -0.37
CA VAL A 49 -19.21 1.29 -0.40
C VAL A 49 -20.20 0.70 0.59
N HIS A 50 -20.33 1.26 1.80
CA HIS A 50 -21.31 0.83 2.79
C HIS A 50 -22.74 0.91 2.24
N LYS A 51 -23.13 2.02 1.62
CA LYS A 51 -24.45 2.16 0.98
C LYS A 51 -24.64 1.17 -0.15
N VAL A 52 -23.63 0.99 -1.02
CA VAL A 52 -23.67 0.01 -2.11
C VAL A 52 -23.88 -1.41 -1.56
N LEU A 53 -23.17 -1.77 -0.50
CA LEU A 53 -23.33 -3.08 0.14
C LEU A 53 -24.72 -3.26 0.77
N LEU A 54 -25.22 -2.25 1.47
CA LEU A 54 -26.57 -2.26 2.06
C LEU A 54 -27.65 -2.39 0.99
N TYR A 55 -27.48 -1.75 -0.17
CA TYR A 55 -28.47 -1.76 -1.22
C TYR A 55 -28.48 -3.08 -2.00
N ASN A 56 -27.31 -3.62 -2.31
CA ASN A 56 -27.19 -4.75 -3.24
C ASN A 56 -27.08 -6.12 -2.56
N PHE A 57 -26.72 -6.19 -1.27
CA PHE A 57 -26.44 -7.47 -0.62
C PHE A 57 -27.31 -7.65 0.63
N GLU A 58 -28.35 -8.49 0.51
CA GLU A 58 -29.25 -8.84 1.61
C GLU A 58 -28.49 -9.39 2.81
N ARG A 59 -27.56 -10.33 2.57
CA ARG A 59 -26.74 -10.90 3.63
C ARG A 59 -25.90 -9.87 4.39
N TYR A 60 -25.48 -8.78 3.75
CA TYR A 60 -24.78 -7.69 4.44
C TYR A 60 -25.73 -6.93 5.37
N ARG A 61 -26.98 -6.70 4.94
CA ARG A 61 -28.03 -6.08 5.78
C ARG A 61 -28.35 -6.92 7.00
N ASP A 62 -28.33 -8.25 6.84
CA ASP A 62 -28.69 -9.20 7.91
C ASP A 62 -27.62 -9.37 8.96
N ILE A 63 -26.44 -8.79 8.80
CA ILE A 63 -25.39 -8.82 9.80
C ILE A 63 -25.79 -7.93 10.98
N LYS A 64 -26.23 -8.57 12.08
CA LYS A 64 -26.75 -7.88 13.27
C LYS A 64 -25.69 -7.15 14.07
N THR A 65 -24.43 -7.54 13.96
CA THR A 65 -23.34 -6.99 14.77
C THR A 65 -22.60 -5.94 13.98
N HIS A 66 -22.59 -4.71 14.45
CA HIS A 66 -21.89 -3.57 13.80
C HIS A 66 -20.42 -3.90 13.51
N GLY A 67 -19.69 -4.47 14.45
CA GLY A 67 -18.29 -4.85 14.24
C GLY A 67 -18.09 -5.85 13.10
N LYS A 68 -19.02 -6.81 12.88
CA LYS A 68 -18.94 -7.72 11.74
C LYS A 68 -19.24 -7.01 10.41
N GLN A 69 -20.16 -6.04 10.38
CA GLN A 69 -20.42 -5.23 9.20
C GLN A 69 -19.19 -4.41 8.83
N ILE A 70 -18.53 -3.78 9.81
CA ILE A 70 -17.28 -3.03 9.62
C ILE A 70 -16.21 -3.92 9.01
N VAL A 71 -16.02 -5.14 9.49
CA VAL A 71 -15.04 -6.09 8.93
C VAL A 71 -15.32 -6.39 7.46
N VAL A 72 -16.57 -6.62 7.09
CA VAL A 72 -16.95 -6.86 5.68
C VAL A 72 -16.72 -5.63 4.84
N LEU A 73 -17.04 -4.46 5.36
CA LEU A 73 -16.83 -3.18 4.70
C LEU A 73 -15.34 -2.92 4.44
N HIS A 74 -14.46 -3.16 5.41
CA HIS A 74 -13.02 -3.04 5.23
C HIS A 74 -12.52 -3.95 4.12
N HIS A 75 -12.86 -5.25 4.15
CA HIS A 75 -12.43 -6.18 3.10
C HIS A 75 -12.94 -5.77 1.71
N ALA A 76 -14.14 -5.18 1.61
CA ALA A 76 -14.66 -4.68 0.34
C ALA A 76 -13.90 -3.45 -0.16
N VAL A 77 -13.59 -2.50 0.73
CA VAL A 77 -12.83 -1.29 0.39
C VAL A 77 -11.40 -1.64 0.02
N GLU A 78 -10.74 -2.50 0.78
CA GLU A 78 -9.38 -2.98 0.50
C GLU A 78 -9.31 -3.72 -0.83
N ALA A 79 -10.22 -4.67 -1.05
CA ALA A 79 -10.32 -5.39 -2.33
C ALA A 79 -10.51 -4.42 -3.51
N LEU A 80 -11.37 -3.41 -3.36
CA LEU A 80 -11.64 -2.42 -4.39
C LEU A 80 -10.40 -1.58 -4.69
N ILE A 81 -9.79 -0.98 -3.66
CA ILE A 81 -8.63 -0.10 -3.81
C ILE A 81 -7.45 -0.86 -4.39
N LEU A 82 -7.13 -2.04 -3.85
CA LEU A 82 -6.01 -2.84 -4.33
C LEU A 82 -6.21 -3.33 -5.76
N SER A 83 -7.43 -3.75 -6.11
CA SER A 83 -7.73 -4.21 -7.48
C SER A 83 -7.63 -3.07 -8.51
N LEU A 84 -8.13 -1.87 -8.17
CA LEU A 84 -8.02 -0.69 -9.03
C LEU A 84 -6.58 -0.18 -9.13
N SER A 85 -5.79 -0.37 -8.11
CA SER A 85 -4.40 0.09 -8.05
C SER A 85 -3.42 -0.84 -8.76
N LEU A 86 -3.78 -2.09 -9.03
CA LEU A 86 -2.90 -3.11 -9.60
C LEU A 86 -2.15 -2.66 -10.87
N PRO A 87 -2.81 -2.12 -11.91
CA PRO A 87 -2.10 -1.70 -13.13
C PRO A 87 -1.10 -0.58 -12.85
N PHE A 88 -1.48 0.35 -11.98
CA PHE A 88 -0.66 1.49 -11.59
C PHE A 88 0.59 1.05 -10.82
N PHE A 89 0.43 0.13 -9.87
CA PHE A 89 1.56 -0.40 -9.09
C PHE A 89 2.51 -1.23 -9.94
N THR A 90 1.98 -2.02 -10.87
CA THR A 90 2.79 -2.78 -11.80
C THR A 90 3.65 -1.85 -12.66
N TYR A 91 3.04 -0.82 -13.25
CA TYR A 91 3.76 0.20 -14.01
C TYR A 91 4.84 0.89 -13.16
N TYR A 92 4.47 1.32 -11.95
CA TYR A 92 5.37 2.01 -11.05
C TYR A 92 6.55 1.14 -10.64
N MET A 93 6.31 -0.11 -10.27
CA MET A 93 7.35 -1.06 -9.87
C MET A 93 8.35 -1.31 -11.01
N ILE A 94 7.84 -1.53 -12.24
CA ILE A 94 8.71 -1.71 -13.41
C ILE A 94 9.56 -0.46 -13.64
N ARG A 95 8.95 0.71 -13.59
CA ARG A 95 9.65 1.97 -13.81
C ARG A 95 10.76 2.19 -12.80
N VAL A 96 10.45 2.10 -11.50
CA VAL A 96 11.42 2.39 -10.42
C VAL A 96 12.59 1.40 -10.39
N ASN A 97 12.33 0.12 -10.66
CA ASN A 97 13.40 -0.89 -10.53
C ASN A 97 14.22 -1.11 -11.80
N PHE A 98 13.69 -0.76 -12.98
CA PHE A 98 14.33 -1.12 -14.26
C PHE A 98 14.57 0.05 -15.21
N GLN A 99 13.93 1.19 -15.03
CA GLN A 99 13.94 2.28 -16.00
C GLN A 99 14.42 3.63 -15.47
N ILE A 100 14.48 3.83 -14.15
CA ILE A 100 14.89 5.12 -13.60
C ILE A 100 16.41 5.23 -13.57
N HIS A 101 16.91 6.23 -14.30
CA HIS A 101 18.32 6.58 -14.37
C HIS A 101 18.59 8.05 -14.00
N GLU A 102 17.54 8.89 -13.91
CA GLU A 102 17.68 10.32 -13.67
C GLU A 102 17.06 10.76 -12.36
N LEU A 103 17.68 11.75 -11.70
CA LEU A 103 17.26 12.26 -10.39
C LEU A 103 15.85 12.85 -10.39
N GLU A 104 15.48 13.61 -11.43
CA GLU A 104 14.15 14.20 -11.55
C GLU A 104 13.05 13.13 -11.60
N GLU A 105 13.32 12.02 -12.25
CA GLU A 105 12.42 10.87 -12.29
C GLU A 105 12.30 10.19 -10.93
N VAL A 106 13.39 10.12 -10.15
CA VAL A 106 13.36 9.60 -8.77
C VAL A 106 12.46 10.44 -7.89
N VAL A 107 12.57 11.76 -7.94
CA VAL A 107 11.74 12.70 -7.14
C VAL A 107 10.26 12.58 -7.52
N SER A 108 9.96 12.54 -8.83
CA SER A 108 8.59 12.34 -9.32
C SER A 108 8.02 10.99 -8.87
N SER A 109 8.86 9.96 -8.91
CA SER A 109 8.51 8.60 -8.50
C SER A 109 8.31 8.50 -6.99
N PHE A 110 9.11 9.21 -6.20
CA PHE A 110 8.92 9.28 -4.74
C PHE A 110 7.56 9.87 -4.37
N ARG A 111 7.12 10.91 -5.06
CA ARG A 111 5.78 11.49 -4.84
C ARG A 111 4.67 10.47 -5.09
N SER A 112 4.75 9.73 -6.19
CA SER A 112 3.78 8.68 -6.50
C SER A 112 3.78 7.57 -5.45
N LEU A 113 4.98 7.14 -5.01
CA LEU A 113 5.13 6.17 -3.94
C LEU A 113 4.57 6.68 -2.62
N ALA A 114 4.78 7.96 -2.30
CA ALA A 114 4.25 8.62 -1.11
C ALA A 114 2.72 8.57 -1.05
N ILE A 115 2.04 8.85 -2.16
CA ILE A 115 0.57 8.75 -2.26
C ILE A 115 0.12 7.31 -1.96
N ILE A 116 0.77 6.34 -2.57
CA ILE A 116 0.46 4.92 -2.43
C ILE A 116 0.65 4.48 -0.97
N LEU A 117 1.81 4.74 -0.40
CA LEU A 117 2.13 4.38 0.99
C LEU A 117 1.17 5.06 1.98
N SER A 118 0.87 6.35 1.77
CA SER A 118 -0.10 7.07 2.59
C SER A 118 -1.49 6.43 2.54
N THR A 119 -1.91 5.95 1.37
CA THR A 119 -3.20 5.26 1.22
C THR A 119 -3.24 3.99 2.07
N PHE A 120 -2.20 3.15 1.99
CA PHE A 120 -2.13 1.92 2.79
C PHE A 120 -2.02 2.20 4.28
N MET A 121 -1.15 3.12 4.67
CA MET A 121 -1.03 3.51 6.08
C MET A 121 -2.38 3.95 6.65
N MET A 122 -3.12 4.79 5.91
CA MET A 122 -4.43 5.25 6.33
C MET A 122 -5.47 4.12 6.39
N MET A 123 -5.48 3.21 5.42
CA MET A 123 -6.37 2.05 5.45
C MET A 123 -6.11 1.20 6.69
N TYR A 124 -4.86 0.88 7.00
CA TYR A 124 -4.48 0.11 8.18
C TYR A 124 -4.81 0.83 9.49
N LEU A 125 -4.52 2.13 9.57
CA LEU A 125 -4.88 2.93 10.74
C LEU A 125 -6.40 3.00 10.95
N MET A 126 -7.18 3.16 9.89
CA MET A 126 -8.64 3.13 9.96
C MET A 126 -9.16 1.74 10.39
N GLU A 127 -8.54 0.66 9.92
CA GLU A 127 -8.90 -0.68 10.36
C GLU A 127 -8.57 -0.87 11.85
N ILE A 128 -7.39 -0.47 12.31
CA ILE A 128 -7.01 -0.50 13.72
C ILE A 128 -8.04 0.28 14.57
N ALA A 129 -8.33 1.52 14.18
CA ALA A 129 -9.24 2.40 14.92
C ALA A 129 -10.68 1.86 15.00
N SER A 130 -11.15 1.18 13.94
CA SER A 130 -12.53 0.68 13.86
C SER A 130 -12.72 -0.73 14.42
N ARG A 131 -11.65 -1.48 14.60
CA ARG A 131 -11.71 -2.90 14.99
C ARG A 131 -10.97 -3.26 16.27
N TYR A 132 -10.47 -2.27 17.01
CA TYR A 132 -9.67 -2.51 18.21
C TYR A 132 -10.35 -3.45 19.22
N ASP A 133 -11.68 -3.41 19.35
CA ASP A 133 -12.47 -4.24 20.27
C ASP A 133 -12.62 -5.70 19.84
N GLY A 134 -12.37 -6.04 18.58
CA GLY A 134 -12.67 -7.37 18.05
C GLY A 134 -11.62 -7.98 17.15
N ALA A 135 -10.55 -7.26 16.86
CA ALA A 135 -9.46 -7.77 16.05
C ALA A 135 -8.51 -8.64 16.89
N ARG A 136 -7.99 -9.70 16.27
CA ARG A 136 -6.92 -10.48 16.89
C ARG A 136 -5.66 -9.60 17.00
N ALA A 137 -4.99 -9.64 18.16
CA ALA A 137 -3.79 -8.85 18.43
C ALA A 137 -2.73 -8.96 17.32
N ILE A 138 -2.59 -10.15 16.70
CA ILE A 138 -1.65 -10.39 15.62
C ILE A 138 -1.97 -9.55 14.36
N ILE A 139 -3.25 -9.32 14.05
CA ILE A 139 -3.67 -8.51 12.91
C ILE A 139 -3.36 -7.03 13.19
N LEU A 140 -3.71 -6.55 14.38
CA LEU A 140 -3.39 -5.18 14.79
C LEU A 140 -1.89 -4.92 14.78
N PHE A 141 -1.09 -5.87 15.27
CA PHE A 141 0.36 -5.78 15.26
C PHE A 141 0.92 -5.76 13.83
N HIS A 142 0.41 -6.61 12.93
CA HIS A 142 0.80 -6.60 11.51
C HIS A 142 0.52 -5.25 10.86
N HIS A 143 -0.68 -4.68 11.05
CA HIS A 143 -1.04 -3.38 10.48
C HIS A 143 -0.23 -2.24 11.07
N LEU A 144 0.07 -2.29 12.36
CA LEU A 144 0.95 -1.31 13.00
C LEU A 144 2.37 -1.36 12.43
N LEU A 145 2.93 -2.57 12.26
CA LEU A 145 4.24 -2.74 11.62
C LEU A 145 4.24 -2.20 10.19
N ALA A 146 3.23 -2.55 9.38
CA ALA A 146 3.15 -2.09 8.00
C ALA A 146 3.00 -0.56 7.90
N ALA A 147 2.24 0.06 8.81
CA ALA A 147 2.14 1.52 8.90
C ALA A 147 3.47 2.16 9.33
N THR A 148 4.20 1.52 10.26
CA THR A 148 5.52 1.97 10.71
C THR A 148 6.54 1.87 9.58
N ASP A 149 6.55 0.76 8.82
CA ASP A 149 7.45 0.57 7.67
C ASP A 149 7.20 1.65 6.61
N GLY A 150 5.92 1.96 6.32
CA GLY A 150 5.55 3.07 5.44
C GLY A 150 6.09 4.41 5.94
N LEU A 151 5.94 4.68 7.24
CA LEU A 151 6.46 5.91 7.86
C LEU A 151 7.99 6.00 7.77
N MET A 152 8.70 4.89 7.94
CA MET A 152 10.17 4.87 7.84
C MET A 152 10.67 5.26 6.45
N VAL A 153 9.94 4.91 5.38
CA VAL A 153 10.26 5.34 4.01
C VAL A 153 10.17 6.87 3.86
N PHE A 154 9.22 7.51 4.55
CA PHE A 154 9.10 8.97 4.55
C PHE A 154 10.20 9.66 5.37
N LEU A 155 10.55 9.07 6.52
CA LEU A 155 11.55 9.66 7.42
C LEU A 155 12.98 9.48 6.91
N PHE A 156 13.25 8.39 6.18
CA PHE A 156 14.58 8.02 5.72
C PHE A 156 14.57 7.59 4.24
N PRO A 157 14.26 8.50 3.31
CA PRO A 157 14.13 8.18 1.88
C PRO A 157 15.50 7.98 1.23
N THR A 158 16.10 6.82 1.39
CA THR A 158 17.30 6.41 0.66
C THR A 158 16.91 5.69 -0.63
N SER A 159 17.82 5.58 -1.59
CA SER A 159 17.58 4.84 -2.84
C SER A 159 17.21 3.38 -2.58
N VAL A 160 17.86 2.74 -1.62
CA VAL A 160 17.56 1.37 -1.17
C VAL A 160 16.15 1.29 -0.58
N MET A 161 15.78 2.24 0.29
CA MET A 161 14.43 2.30 0.88
C MET A 161 13.36 2.50 -0.17
N LEU A 162 13.59 3.35 -1.17
CA LEU A 162 12.63 3.57 -2.26
C LEU A 162 12.44 2.32 -3.13
N LYS A 163 13.53 1.64 -3.50
CA LYS A 163 13.46 0.37 -4.23
C LYS A 163 12.73 -0.70 -3.40
N THR A 164 13.11 -0.86 -2.14
CA THR A 164 12.47 -1.80 -1.21
C THR A 164 10.98 -1.50 -1.05
N ALA A 165 10.62 -0.24 -0.84
CA ALA A 165 9.22 0.18 -0.71
C ALA A 165 8.41 -0.07 -2.00
N SER A 166 9.00 0.15 -3.18
CA SER A 166 8.32 -0.15 -4.45
C SER A 166 8.03 -1.65 -4.61
N ILE A 167 8.95 -2.51 -4.16
CA ILE A 167 8.76 -3.96 -4.14
C ILE A 167 7.68 -4.35 -3.12
N LEU A 168 7.72 -3.79 -1.92
CA LEU A 168 6.72 -4.03 -0.89
C LEU A 168 5.32 -3.67 -1.37
N VAL A 169 5.16 -2.46 -1.91
CA VAL A 169 3.88 -1.97 -2.44
C VAL A 169 3.36 -2.86 -3.57
N TYR A 170 4.22 -3.30 -4.48
CA TYR A 170 3.82 -4.21 -5.54
C TYR A 170 3.25 -5.52 -4.99
N PHE A 171 3.93 -6.11 -3.99
CA PHE A 171 3.47 -7.37 -3.41
C PHE A 171 2.23 -7.23 -2.51
N ILE A 172 1.97 -6.05 -1.92
CA ILE A 172 0.73 -5.77 -1.18
C ILE A 172 -0.50 -5.96 -2.09
N VAL A 173 -0.38 -5.66 -3.37
CA VAL A 173 -1.50 -5.82 -4.32
C VAL A 173 -2.00 -7.26 -4.39
N PHE A 174 -1.13 -8.25 -4.20
CA PHE A 174 -1.56 -9.66 -4.16
C PHE A 174 -2.47 -9.98 -2.97
N GLU A 175 -2.48 -9.13 -1.94
CA GLU A 175 -3.45 -9.22 -0.84
C GLU A 175 -4.90 -8.97 -1.30
N ALA A 176 -5.07 -8.28 -2.44
CA ALA A 176 -6.41 -8.07 -3.02
C ALA A 176 -7.18 -9.38 -3.18
N PHE A 177 -6.52 -10.44 -3.64
CA PHE A 177 -7.16 -11.76 -3.79
C PHE A 177 -7.61 -12.33 -2.44
N THR A 178 -6.86 -12.09 -1.39
CA THR A 178 -7.22 -12.49 -0.03
C THR A 178 -8.45 -11.71 0.46
N PHE A 179 -8.46 -10.39 0.28
CA PHE A 179 -9.59 -9.55 0.69
C PHE A 179 -10.85 -9.83 -0.12
N VAL A 180 -10.73 -10.04 -1.42
CA VAL A 180 -11.85 -10.51 -2.26
C VAL A 180 -12.37 -11.86 -1.74
N GLY A 181 -11.49 -12.80 -1.44
CA GLY A 181 -11.85 -14.10 -0.89
C GLY A 181 -12.58 -14.00 0.45
N LEU A 182 -12.08 -13.16 1.37
CA LEU A 182 -12.70 -12.94 2.68
C LEU A 182 -14.05 -12.22 2.56
N PHE A 183 -14.17 -11.24 1.67
CA PHE A 183 -15.43 -10.60 1.34
C PHE A 183 -16.44 -11.62 0.80
N MET A 184 -16.05 -12.41 -0.22
CA MET A 184 -16.89 -13.44 -0.83
C MET A 184 -17.33 -14.49 0.20
N TYR A 185 -16.44 -14.91 1.09
CA TYR A 185 -16.78 -15.87 2.14
C TYR A 185 -17.89 -15.36 3.06
N ARG A 186 -17.90 -14.06 3.36
CA ARG A 186 -18.90 -13.46 4.24
C ARG A 186 -20.23 -13.17 3.56
N ILE A 187 -20.19 -12.79 2.28
CA ILE A 187 -21.39 -12.42 1.50
C ILE A 187 -21.98 -13.62 0.76
N PHE A 188 -21.13 -14.49 0.23
CA PHE A 188 -21.55 -15.66 -0.59
C PHE A 188 -20.95 -16.98 -0.07
N PRO A 189 -21.17 -17.38 1.20
CA PRO A 189 -20.53 -18.55 1.80
C PRO A 189 -20.87 -19.87 1.08
N ASN A 190 -22.05 -19.96 0.47
CA ASN A 190 -22.53 -21.15 -0.23
C ASN A 190 -22.13 -21.19 -1.72
N SER A 191 -21.41 -20.16 -2.19
CA SER A 191 -20.95 -20.12 -3.58
C SER A 191 -19.81 -21.12 -3.80
N LYS A 192 -19.90 -21.94 -4.85
CA LYS A 192 -18.82 -22.84 -5.27
C LYS A 192 -17.55 -22.12 -5.74
N VAL A 193 -17.64 -20.81 -6.01
CA VAL A 193 -16.52 -19.96 -6.43
C VAL A 193 -15.73 -19.45 -5.23
N THR A 194 -16.38 -19.21 -4.09
CA THR A 194 -15.75 -18.68 -2.88
C THR A 194 -14.50 -19.47 -2.43
N PRO A 195 -14.53 -20.81 -2.27
CA PRO A 195 -13.32 -21.55 -1.86
C PRO A 195 -12.21 -21.49 -2.90
N LYS A 196 -12.53 -21.37 -4.19
CA LYS A 196 -11.52 -21.23 -5.25
C LYS A 196 -10.81 -19.88 -5.18
N ILE A 197 -11.54 -18.78 -4.90
CA ILE A 197 -10.97 -17.44 -4.73
C ILE A 197 -10.12 -17.40 -3.47
N ILE A 198 -10.59 -17.98 -2.36
CA ILE A 198 -9.78 -18.06 -1.12
C ILE A 198 -8.50 -18.83 -1.37
N PHE A 199 -8.57 -19.99 -2.03
CA PHE A 199 -7.40 -20.77 -2.37
C PHE A 199 -6.42 -19.99 -3.26
N ALA A 200 -6.93 -19.33 -4.31
CA ALA A 200 -6.11 -18.45 -5.16
C ALA A 200 -5.44 -17.34 -4.34
N GLY A 201 -6.18 -16.69 -3.43
CA GLY A 201 -5.66 -15.68 -2.52
C GLY A 201 -4.53 -16.23 -1.63
N MET A 202 -4.73 -17.41 -1.05
CA MET A 202 -3.69 -18.07 -0.24
C MET A 202 -2.43 -18.39 -1.05
N VAL A 203 -2.58 -18.90 -2.26
CA VAL A 203 -1.44 -19.23 -3.15
C VAL A 203 -0.72 -17.96 -3.58
N MET A 204 -1.45 -16.92 -3.99
CA MET A 204 -0.87 -15.65 -4.43
C MET A 204 -0.15 -14.95 -3.27
N PHE A 205 -0.79 -14.84 -2.12
CA PHE A 205 -0.20 -14.23 -0.93
C PHE A 205 0.99 -15.03 -0.41
N GLY A 206 0.82 -16.33 -0.16
CA GLY A 206 1.89 -17.18 0.37
C GLY A 206 3.05 -17.36 -0.61
N GLY A 207 2.77 -17.51 -1.91
CA GLY A 207 3.78 -17.64 -2.95
C GLY A 207 4.55 -16.34 -3.24
N SER A 208 3.91 -15.18 -3.05
CA SER A 208 4.57 -13.88 -3.26
C SER A 208 5.59 -13.55 -2.17
N ARG A 209 5.41 -14.00 -0.93
CA ARG A 209 6.28 -13.63 0.20
C ARG A 209 7.74 -14.11 0.08
N PRO A 210 8.03 -15.36 -0.30
CA PRO A 210 9.41 -15.77 -0.57
C PRO A 210 10.07 -14.95 -1.68
N ILE A 211 9.34 -14.67 -2.76
CA ILE A 211 9.85 -13.87 -3.87
C ILE A 211 10.16 -12.44 -3.41
N GLN A 212 9.25 -11.84 -2.62
CA GLN A 212 9.44 -10.52 -2.01
C GLN A 212 10.71 -10.48 -1.16
N VAL A 213 10.90 -11.45 -0.26
CA VAL A 213 12.08 -11.52 0.61
C VAL A 213 13.37 -11.67 -0.19
N LEU A 214 13.38 -12.54 -1.20
CA LEU A 214 14.54 -12.71 -2.08
C LEU A 214 14.85 -11.44 -2.87
N TRP A 215 13.86 -10.75 -3.37
CA TRP A 215 14.05 -9.52 -4.15
C TRP A 215 14.54 -8.36 -3.27
N ILE A 216 13.95 -8.18 -2.08
CA ILE A 216 14.44 -7.20 -1.10
C ILE A 216 15.87 -7.52 -0.70
N GLY A 217 16.17 -8.80 -0.43
CA GLY A 217 17.52 -9.25 -0.13
C GLY A 217 18.49 -8.87 -1.26
N ALA A 218 18.15 -9.17 -2.51
CA ALA A 218 18.97 -8.80 -3.67
C ALA A 218 19.16 -7.27 -3.79
N ALA A 219 18.10 -6.48 -3.53
CA ALA A 219 18.20 -5.02 -3.57
C ALA A 219 19.10 -4.45 -2.46
N VAL A 220 19.04 -5.03 -1.26
CA VAL A 220 19.85 -4.60 -0.11
C VAL A 220 21.29 -5.05 -0.27
N PHE A 221 21.54 -6.33 -0.56
CA PHE A 221 22.91 -6.88 -0.66
C PHE A 221 23.59 -6.48 -1.96
N GLY A 222 22.86 -6.28 -3.06
CA GLY A 222 23.41 -5.77 -4.30
C GLY A 222 23.94 -4.35 -4.20
N SER A 223 23.36 -3.54 -3.29
CA SER A 223 23.82 -2.17 -3.03
C SER A 223 25.02 -2.09 -2.05
N TRP A 224 25.41 -3.18 -1.40
CA TRP A 224 26.58 -3.20 -0.50
C TRP A 224 27.90 -3.50 -1.24
N GLY A 225 27.83 -3.89 -2.51
CA GLY A 225 28.98 -4.20 -3.34
C GLY A 225 29.44 -3.10 -4.30
N GLU A 226 28.67 -2.01 -4.35
CA GLU A 226 28.96 -0.79 -5.12
C GLU A 226 29.41 0.34 -4.17
#